data_65442bae176842927e3b5ad377cc99d8
#
_entry.id   65442bae176842927e3b5ad377cc99d8
#
_cell.length_a   1.000
_cell.length_b   1.000
_cell.length_c   1.000
_cell.angle_alpha   90.00
_cell.angle_beta   90.00
_cell.angle_gamma   90.00
#
_symmetry.space_group_name_H-M   'P 1'
#
loop_
_entity.id
_entity.type
_entity.pdbx_description
1 polymer ?
#
loop_
_entity_poly.entity_id
_entity_poly.type
_entity_poly.pdbx_seq_one_letter_code
_entity_poly.pdbx_strand_id
1 'polypeptide(L)'
;SQLHCCIKLLKESRADLSDKFATQLSTSKHFYDMTAHRYVQDNCADLGLKYIRGLSADMDDLTTKKGQHEAVEFFRYLCWSVKNNIYEAPSAPAATAAHVPVTVPAAAEGEKSGNVVIVADLQEDDTQLSSMIERFRAVFPRKTRIVNIREYPFRGGCLGCFNCAVSGKCVYKDGFDDYLRNEIQTAEAIVYAFTIKDHSMGSRFKMYDDRNFCNGHRTVTIGMPIG
;
A
#
# COMPACT_ATOMS: atom_id res chain seq x y z
N SER A 1 -6.28 -1.87 -1.58
CA SER A 1 -6.78 -0.59 -1.03
C SER A 1 -8.01 -0.76 -0.13
N GLN A 2 -8.96 -1.67 -0.44
CA GLN A 2 -10.16 -1.88 0.38
C GLN A 2 -9.81 -2.32 1.81
N LEU A 3 -8.91 -3.29 1.96
CA LEU A 3 -8.43 -3.74 3.27
C LEU A 3 -7.75 -2.59 4.04
N HIS A 4 -6.93 -1.78 3.38
CA HIS A 4 -6.30 -0.61 4.00
C HIS A 4 -7.33 0.40 4.50
N CYS A 5 -8.41 0.65 3.73
CA CYS A 5 -9.51 1.50 4.17
C CYS A 5 -10.25 0.90 5.37
N CYS A 6 -10.49 -0.41 5.38
CA CYS A 6 -11.12 -1.11 6.49
C CYS A 6 -10.30 -0.97 7.78
N ILE A 7 -8.99 -1.23 7.73
CA ILE A 7 -8.08 -1.11 8.87
C ILE A 7 -8.06 0.33 9.38
N LYS A 8 -7.93 1.31 8.50
CA LYS A 8 -8.00 2.73 8.86
C LYS A 8 -9.29 3.06 9.63
N LEU A 9 -10.44 2.65 9.11
CA LEU A 9 -11.74 2.90 9.74
C LEU A 9 -11.87 2.20 11.11
N LEU A 10 -11.33 0.98 11.24
CA LEU A 10 -11.29 0.29 12.53
C LEU A 10 -10.45 1.06 13.55
N LYS A 11 -9.27 1.54 13.18
CA LYS A 11 -8.42 2.36 14.06
C LYS A 11 -9.11 3.69 14.42
N GLU A 12 -9.74 4.36 13.47
CA GLU A 12 -10.47 5.60 13.68
C GLU A 12 -11.71 5.43 14.59
N SER A 13 -12.36 4.28 14.54
CA SER A 13 -13.53 3.96 15.37
C SER A 13 -13.21 3.89 16.86
N ARG A 14 -11.95 3.66 17.23
CA ARG A 14 -11.48 3.44 18.61
C ARG A 14 -12.26 2.36 19.37
N ALA A 15 -12.82 1.39 18.67
CA ALA A 15 -13.53 0.28 19.26
C ALA A 15 -12.56 -0.58 20.09
N ASP A 16 -13.00 -1.03 21.26
CA ASP A 16 -12.25 -2.03 22.02
C ASP A 16 -12.41 -3.40 21.37
N LEU A 17 -11.31 -3.92 20.86
CA LEU A 17 -11.24 -5.20 20.18
C LEU A 17 -10.38 -6.23 20.93
N SER A 18 -9.96 -5.94 22.16
CA SER A 18 -9.02 -6.75 22.95
C SER A 18 -9.48 -8.19 23.22
N ASP A 19 -10.80 -8.41 23.24
CA ASP A 19 -11.40 -9.74 23.42
C ASP A 19 -11.68 -10.48 22.12
N LYS A 20 -11.40 -9.87 20.99
CA LYS A 20 -11.69 -10.46 19.69
C LYS A 20 -10.50 -11.16 19.12
N PHE A 21 -10.76 -12.32 18.51
CA PHE A 21 -9.78 -13.02 17.69
C PHE A 21 -9.87 -12.56 16.25
N ALA A 22 -8.72 -12.55 15.58
CA ALA A 22 -8.62 -12.26 14.16
C ALA A 22 -7.74 -13.29 13.47
N THR A 23 -8.06 -13.61 12.25
CA THR A 23 -7.23 -14.39 11.34
C THR A 23 -7.47 -13.91 9.91
N GLN A 24 -6.74 -14.46 8.96
CA GLN A 24 -6.91 -14.14 7.55
C GLN A 24 -6.84 -15.39 6.67
N LEU A 25 -7.55 -15.31 5.58
CA LEU A 25 -7.52 -16.30 4.51
C LEU A 25 -7.15 -15.58 3.22
N SER A 26 -6.17 -16.10 2.51
CA SER A 26 -5.78 -15.55 1.21
C SER A 26 -5.57 -16.66 0.19
N THR A 27 -5.85 -16.35 -1.07
CA THR A 27 -5.46 -17.16 -2.21
C THR A 27 -4.66 -16.29 -3.16
N SER A 28 -3.53 -16.80 -3.65
CA SER A 28 -2.64 -16.06 -4.53
C SER A 28 -1.84 -17.01 -5.41
N LYS A 29 -0.93 -16.47 -6.20
CA LYS A 29 0.13 -17.23 -6.88
C LYS A 29 1.43 -17.22 -6.08
N HIS A 30 1.34 -17.09 -4.75
CA HIS A 30 2.46 -16.98 -3.82
C HIS A 30 3.42 -15.80 -4.11
N PHE A 31 2.88 -14.68 -4.61
CA PHE A 31 3.60 -13.42 -4.74
C PHE A 31 3.21 -12.48 -3.60
N TYR A 32 4.17 -12.12 -2.75
CA TYR A 32 3.98 -11.18 -1.64
C TYR A 32 2.93 -11.57 -0.59
N ASP A 33 2.49 -12.82 -0.57
CA ASP A 33 1.52 -13.35 0.40
C ASP A 33 2.05 -13.24 1.83
N MET A 34 3.32 -13.54 2.07
CA MET A 34 3.95 -13.34 3.38
C MET A 34 3.89 -11.87 3.83
N THR A 35 4.17 -10.94 2.93
CA THR A 35 4.07 -9.49 3.22
C THR A 35 2.63 -9.08 3.51
N ALA A 36 1.66 -9.60 2.76
CA ALA A 36 0.24 -9.34 2.99
C ALA A 36 -0.22 -9.89 4.35
N HIS A 37 0.21 -11.10 4.72
CA HIS A 37 -0.10 -11.70 6.01
C HIS A 37 0.52 -10.90 7.16
N ARG A 38 1.77 -10.46 7.00
CA ARG A 38 2.43 -9.63 7.99
C ARG A 38 1.72 -8.28 8.19
N TYR A 39 1.33 -7.65 7.09
CA TYR A 39 0.56 -6.41 7.14
C TYR A 39 -0.70 -6.54 7.99
N VAL A 40 -1.47 -7.62 7.82
CA VAL A 40 -2.69 -7.86 8.62
C VAL A 40 -2.34 -8.17 10.08
N GLN A 41 -1.34 -9.01 10.33
CA GLN A 41 -0.88 -9.37 11.67
C GLN A 41 -0.49 -8.13 12.48
N ASP A 42 0.36 -7.26 11.91
CA ASP A 42 0.86 -6.09 12.63
C ASP A 42 -0.27 -5.08 12.90
N ASN A 43 -1.21 -4.90 11.97
CA ASN A 43 -2.38 -4.07 12.20
C ASN A 43 -3.37 -4.69 13.21
N CYS A 44 -3.53 -6.00 13.25
CA CYS A 44 -4.30 -6.68 14.29
C CYS A 44 -3.68 -6.46 15.68
N ALA A 45 -2.35 -6.49 15.78
CA ALA A 45 -1.64 -6.20 17.02
C ALA A 45 -1.87 -4.75 17.49
N ASP A 46 -1.78 -3.77 16.58
CA ASP A 46 -2.08 -2.37 16.89
C ASP A 46 -3.53 -2.15 17.37
N LEU A 47 -4.47 -2.92 16.84
CA LEU A 47 -5.88 -2.89 17.22
C LEU A 47 -6.18 -3.66 18.51
N GLY A 48 -5.17 -4.31 19.12
CA GLY A 48 -5.35 -5.14 20.31
C GLY A 48 -6.03 -6.48 20.04
N LEU A 49 -6.19 -6.88 18.78
CA LEU A 49 -6.79 -8.16 18.40
C LEU A 49 -5.87 -9.33 18.71
N LYS A 50 -6.45 -10.44 19.15
CA LYS A 50 -5.77 -11.73 19.33
C LYS A 50 -5.60 -12.40 17.98
N TYR A 51 -4.46 -12.15 17.33
CA TYR A 51 -4.23 -12.65 15.97
C TYR A 51 -3.83 -14.13 15.99
N ILE A 52 -4.46 -14.93 15.15
CA ILE A 52 -4.13 -16.33 14.87
C ILE A 52 -3.63 -16.40 13.43
N ARG A 53 -2.47 -17.04 13.22
CA ARG A 53 -1.86 -17.17 11.90
C ARG A 53 -2.86 -17.68 10.87
N GLY A 54 -2.92 -17.00 9.74
CA GLY A 54 -3.86 -17.28 8.67
C GLY A 54 -3.44 -18.39 7.72
N LEU A 55 -4.37 -18.77 6.85
CA LEU A 55 -4.14 -19.70 5.74
C LEU A 55 -3.81 -18.90 4.47
N SER A 56 -2.66 -19.21 3.87
CA SER A 56 -2.31 -18.77 2.51
C SER A 56 -2.32 -19.99 1.59
N ALA A 57 -3.26 -20.03 0.68
CA ALA A 57 -3.40 -21.10 -0.31
C ALA A 57 -3.02 -20.60 -1.71
N ASP A 58 -2.42 -21.43 -2.55
CA ASP A 58 -2.34 -21.12 -3.97
C ASP A 58 -3.74 -21.20 -4.59
N MET A 59 -3.93 -20.55 -5.73
CA MET A 59 -5.24 -20.48 -6.40
C MET A 59 -5.86 -21.85 -6.67
N ASP A 60 -5.02 -22.84 -6.95
CA ASP A 60 -5.48 -24.19 -7.27
C ASP A 60 -5.48 -25.15 -6.07
N ASP A 61 -4.89 -24.79 -4.94
CA ASP A 61 -4.78 -25.67 -3.76
C ASP A 61 -6.13 -26.18 -3.30
N LEU A 62 -7.11 -25.29 -3.19
CA LEU A 62 -8.45 -25.65 -2.71
C LEU A 62 -9.24 -26.55 -3.67
N THR A 63 -8.74 -26.76 -4.89
CA THR A 63 -9.30 -27.74 -5.85
C THR A 63 -8.70 -29.13 -5.67
N THR A 64 -7.61 -29.25 -4.91
CA THR A 64 -6.93 -30.51 -4.62
C THR A 64 -7.37 -31.12 -3.29
N LYS A 65 -7.28 -32.46 -3.17
CA LYS A 65 -7.57 -33.15 -1.90
C LYS A 65 -6.61 -32.71 -0.79
N LYS A 66 -5.34 -32.43 -1.12
CA LYS A 66 -4.33 -31.96 -0.17
C LYS A 66 -4.71 -30.59 0.37
N GLY A 67 -4.95 -29.61 -0.49
CA GLY A 67 -5.27 -28.25 -0.06
C GLY A 67 -6.61 -28.18 0.68
N GLN A 68 -7.60 -28.99 0.30
CA GLN A 68 -8.85 -29.13 1.06
C GLN A 68 -8.60 -29.69 2.46
N HIS A 69 -7.71 -30.65 2.60
CA HIS A 69 -7.31 -31.19 3.90
C HIS A 69 -6.60 -30.11 4.75
N GLU A 70 -5.66 -29.37 4.17
CA GLU A 70 -4.96 -28.28 4.84
C GLU A 70 -5.92 -27.19 5.32
N ALA A 71 -6.94 -26.84 4.53
CA ALA A 71 -7.97 -25.89 4.93
C ALA A 71 -8.81 -26.39 6.12
N VAL A 72 -9.14 -27.71 6.16
CA VAL A 72 -9.85 -28.32 7.29
C VAL A 72 -8.98 -28.32 8.55
N GLU A 73 -7.70 -28.67 8.43
CA GLU A 73 -6.78 -28.65 9.57
C GLU A 73 -6.54 -27.24 10.10
N PHE A 74 -6.44 -26.24 9.19
CA PHE A 74 -6.41 -24.84 9.58
C PHE A 74 -7.65 -24.46 10.41
N PHE A 75 -8.84 -24.83 9.98
CA PHE A 75 -10.07 -24.51 10.71
C PHE A 75 -10.11 -25.20 12.09
N ARG A 76 -9.67 -26.44 12.17
CA ARG A 76 -9.54 -27.16 13.46
C ARG A 76 -8.56 -26.45 14.40
N TYR A 77 -7.40 -26.04 13.87
CA TYR A 77 -6.40 -25.28 14.64
C TYR A 77 -6.97 -23.93 15.10
N LEU A 78 -7.69 -23.21 14.23
CA LEU A 78 -8.35 -21.96 14.59
C LEU A 78 -9.33 -22.15 15.76
N CYS A 79 -10.24 -23.12 15.65
CA CYS A 79 -11.20 -23.42 16.71
C CYS A 79 -10.51 -23.81 18.03
N TRP A 80 -9.47 -24.63 17.96
CA TRP A 80 -8.69 -25.02 19.12
C TRP A 80 -7.97 -23.82 19.76
N SER A 81 -7.36 -22.96 18.96
CA SER A 81 -6.66 -21.76 19.41
C SER A 81 -7.60 -20.78 20.12
N VAL A 82 -8.77 -20.51 19.54
CA VAL A 82 -9.81 -19.69 20.17
C VAL A 82 -10.25 -20.29 21.52
N LYS A 83 -10.54 -21.58 21.56
CA LYS A 83 -10.98 -22.28 22.77
C LYS A 83 -9.95 -22.23 23.90
N ASN A 84 -8.67 -22.29 23.55
CA ASN A 84 -7.57 -22.31 24.52
C ASN A 84 -6.93 -20.94 24.74
N ASN A 85 -7.48 -19.87 24.15
CA ASN A 85 -6.96 -18.49 24.18
C ASN A 85 -5.49 -18.40 23.74
N ILE A 86 -5.13 -19.11 22.66
CA ILE A 86 -3.78 -19.13 22.08
C ILE A 86 -3.78 -18.21 20.84
N TYR A 87 -2.83 -17.30 20.76
CA TYR A 87 -2.67 -16.36 19.68
C TYR A 87 -1.22 -15.93 19.53
N GLU A 88 -0.88 -15.34 18.38
CA GLU A 88 0.48 -14.85 18.09
C GLU A 88 0.81 -13.64 18.97
N ALA A 89 1.99 -13.64 19.53
CA ALA A 89 2.50 -12.48 20.24
C ALA A 89 2.71 -11.32 19.25
N PRO A 90 2.47 -10.06 19.66
CA PRO A 90 2.85 -8.92 18.87
C PRO A 90 4.33 -8.95 18.51
N SER A 91 4.68 -8.49 17.32
CA SER A 91 6.08 -8.35 16.92
C SER A 91 6.80 -7.43 17.90
N ALA A 92 8.02 -7.81 18.27
CA ALA A 92 8.86 -6.90 19.05
C ALA A 92 9.05 -5.59 18.26
N PRO A 93 8.95 -4.43 18.93
CA PRO A 93 9.22 -3.15 18.26
C PRO A 93 10.63 -3.20 17.67
N ALA A 94 10.77 -2.68 16.46
CA ALA A 94 12.09 -2.55 15.85
C ALA A 94 12.98 -1.70 16.77
N ALA A 95 14.24 -2.12 16.93
CA ALA A 95 15.21 -1.31 17.66
C ALA A 95 15.29 0.07 17.02
N THR A 96 15.19 1.12 17.83
CA THR A 96 15.35 2.49 17.34
C THR A 96 16.77 2.61 16.79
N ALA A 97 16.89 2.79 15.48
CA ALA A 97 18.20 3.02 14.89
C ALA A 97 18.79 4.33 15.44
N ALA A 98 20.07 4.29 15.76
CA ALA A 98 20.76 5.51 16.17
C ALA A 98 20.65 6.55 15.05
N HIS A 99 20.34 7.80 15.41
CA HIS A 99 20.31 8.89 14.45
C HIS A 99 21.72 9.11 13.89
N VAL A 100 21.91 8.75 12.63
CA VAL A 100 23.16 9.05 11.91
C VAL A 100 22.98 10.43 11.27
N PRO A 101 23.83 11.40 11.58
CA PRO A 101 23.79 12.69 10.91
C PRO A 101 23.99 12.50 9.41
N VAL A 102 23.02 12.94 8.63
CA VAL A 102 23.11 12.88 7.17
C VAL A 102 23.62 14.23 6.67
N THR A 103 24.74 14.22 5.93
CA THR A 103 25.21 15.41 5.23
C THR A 103 24.19 15.76 4.15
N VAL A 104 23.60 16.93 4.25
CA VAL A 104 22.67 17.44 3.23
C VAL A 104 23.48 17.90 2.03
N PRO A 105 23.23 17.38 0.83
CA PRO A 105 23.87 17.87 -0.38
C PRO A 105 23.58 19.37 -0.57
N ALA A 106 24.50 20.08 -1.20
CA ALA A 106 24.27 21.47 -1.61
C ALA A 106 23.09 21.54 -2.59
N ALA A 107 22.36 22.64 -2.59
CA ALA A 107 21.31 22.87 -3.58
C ALA A 107 21.89 22.81 -4.99
N ALA A 108 21.13 22.26 -5.93
CA ALA A 108 21.54 22.24 -7.34
C ALA A 108 21.53 23.67 -7.88
N GLU A 109 22.64 24.06 -8.50
CA GLU A 109 22.81 25.40 -9.09
C GLU A 109 22.31 25.43 -10.54
N GLY A 110 21.88 26.59 -11.00
CA GLY A 110 21.46 26.83 -12.37
C GLY A 110 19.98 26.61 -12.65
N GLU A 111 19.59 26.86 -13.90
CA GLU A 111 18.22 26.67 -14.35
C GLU A 111 17.92 25.16 -14.53
N LYS A 112 16.86 24.69 -13.86
CA LYS A 112 16.46 23.28 -13.92
C LYS A 112 15.54 23.03 -15.10
N SER A 113 15.90 22.06 -15.94
CA SER A 113 15.07 21.57 -17.05
C SER A 113 14.50 20.18 -16.77
N GLY A 114 13.53 19.76 -17.58
CA GLY A 114 12.92 18.44 -17.49
C GLY A 114 11.53 18.45 -16.85
N ASN A 115 10.94 17.26 -16.74
CA ASN A 115 9.60 17.05 -16.20
C ASN A 115 9.59 15.82 -15.30
N VAL A 116 9.94 16.01 -14.03
CA VAL A 116 9.86 14.94 -13.02
C VAL A 116 8.65 15.17 -12.13
N VAL A 117 7.83 14.15 -11.96
CA VAL A 117 6.61 14.22 -11.14
C VAL A 117 6.86 13.62 -9.77
N ILE A 118 6.56 14.38 -8.73
CA ILE A 118 6.48 13.89 -7.35
C ILE A 118 5.01 13.57 -7.07
N VAL A 119 4.66 12.30 -7.04
CA VAL A 119 3.31 11.85 -6.64
C VAL A 119 3.27 11.78 -5.13
N ALA A 120 2.52 12.64 -4.50
CA ALA A 120 2.49 12.80 -3.05
C ALA A 120 1.10 12.50 -2.45
N ASP A 121 1.07 11.90 -1.25
CA ASP A 121 -0.10 11.84 -0.38
C ASP A 121 0.11 12.83 0.79
N LEU A 122 0.09 14.11 0.47
CA LEU A 122 0.44 15.20 1.38
C LEU A 122 -0.82 15.77 2.03
N GLN A 123 -0.89 15.70 3.37
CA GLN A 123 -1.91 16.39 4.17
C GLN A 123 -1.44 17.80 4.52
N GLU A 124 -2.38 18.70 4.81
CA GLU A 124 -2.07 20.09 5.16
C GLU A 124 -1.17 20.22 6.40
N ASP A 125 -1.29 19.31 7.35
CA ASP A 125 -0.53 19.27 8.60
C ASP A 125 0.72 18.37 8.55
N ASP A 126 1.02 17.73 7.39
CA ASP A 126 2.17 16.84 7.24
C ASP A 126 3.46 17.62 6.94
N THR A 127 3.93 18.34 7.96
CA THR A 127 5.11 19.20 7.87
C THR A 127 6.40 18.43 7.58
N GLN A 128 6.51 17.18 8.03
CA GLN A 128 7.71 16.36 7.81
C GLN A 128 7.83 15.94 6.36
N LEU A 129 6.76 15.37 5.79
CA LEU A 129 6.76 14.97 4.38
C LEU A 129 6.93 16.18 3.47
N SER A 130 6.27 17.30 3.78
CA SER A 130 6.43 18.56 3.05
C SER A 130 7.89 19.03 3.04
N SER A 131 8.54 19.05 4.21
CA SER A 131 9.95 19.40 4.34
C SER A 131 10.88 18.47 3.56
N MET A 132 10.60 17.15 3.56
CA MET A 132 11.36 16.17 2.77
C MET A 132 11.23 16.44 1.27
N ILE A 133 10.02 16.69 0.79
CA ILE A 133 9.75 17.02 -0.61
C ILE A 133 10.51 18.29 -1.02
N GLU A 134 10.44 19.35 -0.21
CA GLU A 134 11.14 20.62 -0.53
C GLU A 134 12.65 20.44 -0.54
N ARG A 135 13.22 19.67 0.38
CA ARG A 135 14.65 19.35 0.37
C ARG A 135 15.05 18.55 -0.87
N PHE A 136 14.27 17.56 -1.24
CA PHE A 136 14.49 16.81 -2.47
C PHE A 136 14.48 17.74 -3.69
N ARG A 137 13.48 18.61 -3.80
CA ARG A 137 13.37 19.59 -4.90
C ARG A 137 14.53 20.56 -4.95
N ALA A 138 15.06 20.97 -3.80
CA ALA A 138 16.20 21.89 -3.71
C ALA A 138 17.47 21.27 -4.29
N VAL A 139 17.78 20.01 -3.93
CA VAL A 139 19.03 19.35 -4.34
C VAL A 139 18.93 18.63 -5.68
N PHE A 140 17.72 18.28 -6.12
CA PHE A 140 17.53 17.52 -7.34
C PHE A 140 17.78 18.41 -8.58
N PRO A 141 18.60 17.95 -9.56
CA PRO A 141 19.06 18.82 -10.65
C PRO A 141 18.01 19.01 -11.77
N ARG A 142 16.88 18.32 -11.71
CA ARG A 142 15.81 18.41 -12.71
C ARG A 142 14.62 19.20 -12.19
N LYS A 143 13.85 19.80 -13.10
CA LYS A 143 12.60 20.46 -12.74
C LYS A 143 11.58 19.43 -12.25
N THR A 144 10.98 19.72 -11.09
CA THR A 144 9.98 18.85 -10.46
C THR A 144 8.64 19.56 -10.35
N ARG A 145 7.57 18.82 -10.45
CA ARG A 145 6.21 19.24 -10.08
C ARG A 145 5.57 18.24 -9.13
N ILE A 146 4.73 18.72 -8.24
CA ILE A 146 4.02 17.90 -7.28
C ILE A 146 2.63 17.59 -7.81
N VAL A 147 2.24 16.34 -7.75
CA VAL A 147 0.88 15.86 -7.97
C VAL A 147 0.38 15.28 -6.65
N ASN A 148 -0.43 16.05 -5.91
CA ASN A 148 -0.99 15.59 -4.66
C ASN A 148 -2.23 14.73 -4.94
N ILE A 149 -2.11 13.42 -4.79
CA ILE A 149 -3.22 12.49 -5.05
C ILE A 149 -4.39 12.67 -4.08
N ARG A 150 -4.18 13.41 -2.99
CA ARG A 150 -5.24 13.71 -2.01
C ARG A 150 -6.31 14.61 -2.60
N GLU A 151 -5.94 15.44 -3.53
CA GLU A 151 -6.85 16.34 -4.25
C GLU A 151 -7.71 15.60 -5.30
N TYR A 152 -7.29 14.40 -5.70
CA TYR A 152 -8.03 13.62 -6.67
C TYR A 152 -9.26 12.93 -6.04
N PRO A 153 -10.48 13.08 -6.61
CA PRO A 153 -11.72 12.55 -6.03
C PRO A 153 -11.92 11.06 -6.37
N PHE A 154 -11.06 10.18 -5.87
CA PHE A 154 -11.22 8.75 -6.09
C PHE A 154 -12.58 8.22 -5.63
N ARG A 155 -13.26 7.48 -6.49
CA ARG A 155 -14.47 6.74 -6.13
C ARG A 155 -14.19 5.41 -5.44
N GLY A 156 -12.97 4.92 -5.47
CA GLY A 156 -12.53 3.69 -4.83
C GLY A 156 -11.22 3.18 -5.37
N GLY A 157 -10.68 2.14 -4.73
CA GLY A 157 -9.50 1.43 -5.17
C GLY A 157 -9.78 0.42 -6.27
N CYS A 158 -8.75 -0.12 -6.92
CA CYS A 158 -8.89 -1.10 -7.97
C CYS A 158 -9.70 -2.33 -7.51
N LEU A 159 -10.69 -2.73 -8.31
CA LEU A 159 -11.55 -3.89 -8.05
C LEU A 159 -10.97 -5.20 -8.62
N GLY A 160 -9.85 -5.15 -9.35
CA GLY A 160 -9.32 -6.33 -10.05
C GLY A 160 -10.23 -6.86 -11.17
N CYS A 161 -11.12 -6.04 -11.69
CA CYS A 161 -12.14 -6.43 -12.66
C CYS A 161 -11.63 -6.62 -14.10
N PHE A 162 -10.36 -6.28 -14.36
CA PHE A 162 -9.72 -6.35 -15.69
C PHE A 162 -10.42 -5.59 -16.83
N ASN A 163 -11.43 -4.76 -16.54
CA ASN A 163 -12.12 -3.99 -17.58
C ASN A 163 -11.17 -3.13 -18.40
N CYS A 164 -10.15 -2.57 -17.77
CA CYS A 164 -9.13 -1.74 -18.42
C CYS A 164 -8.24 -2.52 -19.39
N ALA A 165 -8.03 -3.82 -19.17
CA ALA A 165 -7.27 -4.65 -20.11
C ALA A 165 -8.01 -4.82 -21.45
N VAL A 166 -9.34 -4.84 -21.43
CA VAL A 166 -10.19 -5.02 -22.60
C VAL A 166 -10.52 -3.68 -23.25
N SER A 167 -11.07 -2.74 -22.47
CA SER A 167 -11.60 -1.46 -22.97
C SER A 167 -10.57 -0.33 -23.01
N GLY A 168 -9.45 -0.48 -22.32
CA GLY A 168 -8.47 0.58 -22.09
C GLY A 168 -8.95 1.68 -21.14
N LYS A 169 -10.09 1.48 -20.47
CA LYS A 169 -10.70 2.44 -19.56
C LYS A 169 -11.02 1.78 -18.22
N CYS A 170 -10.86 2.53 -17.14
CA CYS A 170 -11.25 2.06 -15.82
C CYS A 170 -12.78 1.91 -15.72
N VAL A 171 -13.24 0.89 -14.95
CA VAL A 171 -14.68 0.71 -14.68
C VAL A 171 -15.26 1.89 -13.90
N TYR A 172 -14.46 2.55 -13.06
CA TYR A 172 -14.83 3.81 -12.46
C TYR A 172 -14.80 4.92 -13.52
N LYS A 173 -15.91 5.62 -13.67
CA LYS A 173 -16.03 6.76 -14.57
C LYS A 173 -15.68 8.07 -13.83
N ASP A 174 -14.53 8.07 -13.16
CA ASP A 174 -14.03 9.23 -12.41
C ASP A 174 -12.87 9.94 -13.12
N GLY A 175 -12.48 9.50 -14.32
CA GLY A 175 -11.44 10.13 -15.12
C GLY A 175 -10.00 9.81 -14.68
N PHE A 176 -9.81 8.90 -13.72
CA PHE A 176 -8.47 8.62 -13.20
C PHE A 176 -7.50 8.06 -14.24
N ASP A 177 -7.97 7.24 -15.16
CA ASP A 177 -7.14 6.69 -16.25
C ASP A 177 -6.59 7.77 -17.18
N ASP A 178 -7.37 8.82 -17.45
CA ASP A 178 -6.93 9.98 -18.23
C ASP A 178 -6.01 10.89 -17.38
N TYR A 179 -6.37 11.13 -16.12
CA TYR A 179 -5.53 11.87 -15.18
C TYR A 179 -4.15 11.23 -15.02
N LEU A 180 -4.09 9.92 -14.79
CA LEU A 180 -2.85 9.18 -14.67
C LEU A 180 -1.98 9.33 -15.92
N ARG A 181 -2.59 9.24 -17.11
CA ARG A 181 -1.90 9.36 -18.40
C ARG A 181 -1.36 10.76 -18.63
N ASN A 182 -2.19 11.77 -18.39
CA ASN A 182 -1.87 13.14 -18.77
C ASN A 182 -1.01 13.87 -17.73
N GLU A 183 -1.27 13.59 -16.44
CA GLU A 183 -0.61 14.31 -15.36
C GLU A 183 0.61 13.57 -14.78
N ILE A 184 0.70 12.27 -14.94
CA ILE A 184 1.75 11.50 -14.27
C ILE A 184 2.63 10.76 -15.27
N GLN A 185 2.05 10.01 -16.17
CA GLN A 185 2.80 9.14 -17.09
C GLN A 185 3.45 9.86 -18.28
N THR A 186 3.25 11.15 -18.43
CA THR A 186 4.00 12.01 -19.36
C THR A 186 5.33 12.50 -18.79
N ALA A 187 5.63 12.18 -17.54
CA ALA A 187 6.86 12.58 -16.88
C ALA A 187 8.06 11.79 -17.41
N GLU A 188 9.26 12.36 -17.28
CA GLU A 188 10.53 11.68 -17.55
C GLU A 188 10.94 10.74 -16.41
N ALA A 189 10.47 11.04 -15.18
CA ALA A 189 10.63 10.19 -14.01
C ALA A 189 9.52 10.46 -13.01
N ILE A 190 9.24 9.46 -12.17
CA ILE A 190 8.24 9.55 -11.10
C ILE A 190 8.93 9.32 -9.76
N VAL A 191 8.62 10.17 -8.79
CA VAL A 191 9.04 10.04 -7.39
C VAL A 191 7.80 9.86 -6.53
N TYR A 192 7.78 8.85 -5.67
CA TYR A 192 6.70 8.62 -4.73
C TYR A 192 7.03 9.22 -3.38
N ALA A 193 6.13 10.04 -2.84
CA ALA A 193 6.28 10.71 -1.57
C ALA A 193 5.06 10.48 -0.68
N PHE A 194 5.21 9.65 0.34
CA PHE A 194 4.15 9.33 1.28
C PHE A 194 4.69 9.03 2.68
N THR A 195 3.85 9.23 3.67
CA THR A 195 4.14 8.84 5.05
C THR A 195 3.73 7.39 5.28
N ILE A 196 4.55 6.61 5.96
CA ILE A 196 4.17 5.26 6.39
C ILE A 196 3.02 5.35 7.38
N LYS A 197 1.91 4.71 7.04
CA LYS A 197 0.69 4.62 7.87
C LYS A 197 0.20 3.18 7.88
N ASP A 198 -0.20 2.71 9.06
CA ASP A 198 -0.74 1.37 9.21
C ASP A 198 0.21 0.30 8.65
N HIS A 199 1.50 0.39 8.94
CA HIS A 199 2.57 -0.49 8.43
C HIS A 199 2.70 -0.54 6.90
N SER A 200 2.16 0.45 6.17
CA SER A 200 2.21 0.53 4.71
C SER A 200 2.14 1.99 4.23
N MET A 201 1.95 2.20 2.95
CA MET A 201 1.83 3.51 2.30
C MET A 201 0.51 4.27 2.62
N GLY A 202 -0.30 3.76 3.52
CA GLY A 202 -1.61 4.32 3.84
C GLY A 202 -2.68 4.01 2.78
N SER A 203 -3.94 4.15 3.18
CA SER A 203 -5.07 3.76 2.33
C SER A 203 -5.20 4.60 1.06
N ARG A 204 -4.88 5.89 1.13
CA ARG A 204 -5.03 6.81 -0.01
C ARG A 204 -3.96 6.55 -1.08
N PHE A 205 -2.70 6.45 -0.67
CA PHE A 205 -1.62 6.15 -1.62
C PHE A 205 -1.80 4.74 -2.20
N LYS A 206 -2.22 3.76 -1.39
CA LYS A 206 -2.55 2.42 -1.87
C LYS A 206 -3.69 2.41 -2.89
N MET A 207 -4.66 3.31 -2.77
CA MET A 207 -5.72 3.47 -3.77
C MET A 207 -5.19 3.97 -5.11
N TYR A 208 -4.26 4.93 -5.08
CA TYR A 208 -3.54 5.39 -6.26
C TYR A 208 -2.70 4.25 -6.87
N ASP A 209 -1.89 3.58 -6.05
CA ASP A 209 -1.00 2.49 -6.47
C ASP A 209 -1.77 1.35 -7.14
N ASP A 210 -2.82 0.84 -6.51
CA ASP A 210 -3.67 -0.20 -7.10
C ASP A 210 -4.33 0.26 -8.42
N ARG A 211 -4.67 1.53 -8.53
CA ARG A 211 -5.32 2.07 -9.73
C ARG A 211 -4.36 2.36 -10.88
N ASN A 212 -3.04 2.44 -10.63
CA ASN A 212 -2.05 2.48 -11.69
C ASN A 212 -2.17 1.29 -12.65
N PHE A 213 -2.73 0.18 -12.17
CA PHE A 213 -3.00 -1.01 -12.98
C PHE A 213 -3.84 -0.73 -14.23
N CYS A 214 -4.67 0.31 -14.22
CA CYS A 214 -5.51 0.65 -15.38
C CYS A 214 -4.71 0.99 -16.65
N ASN A 215 -3.44 1.38 -16.52
CA ASN A 215 -2.51 1.61 -17.63
C ASN A 215 -1.36 0.59 -17.70
N GLY A 216 -1.30 -0.36 -16.75
CA GLY A 216 -0.22 -1.36 -16.67
C GLY A 216 -0.16 -2.32 -17.86
N HIS A 217 -1.24 -2.43 -18.62
CA HIS A 217 -1.30 -3.23 -19.84
C HIS A 217 -0.75 -2.52 -21.10
N ARG A 218 -0.32 -1.27 -20.99
CA ARG A 218 0.04 -0.44 -22.15
C ARG A 218 1.51 -0.06 -22.23
N THR A 219 2.34 -0.54 -21.38
CA THR A 219 3.80 -0.32 -21.40
C THR A 219 4.23 1.16 -21.50
N VAL A 220 3.37 2.09 -21.08
CA VAL A 220 3.58 3.54 -21.22
C VAL A 220 4.72 4.08 -20.35
N THR A 221 5.12 3.33 -19.35
CA THR A 221 6.21 3.69 -18.40
C THR A 221 7.45 2.84 -18.54
N ILE A 222 7.59 2.06 -19.63
CA ILE A 222 8.80 1.27 -19.88
C ILE A 222 10.02 2.20 -19.96
N GLY A 223 11.04 1.89 -19.18
CA GLY A 223 12.29 2.65 -19.13
C GLY A 223 12.20 3.96 -18.31
N MET A 224 11.04 4.29 -17.75
CA MET A 224 10.90 5.46 -16.89
C MET A 224 11.46 5.15 -15.49
N PRO A 225 12.39 5.94 -14.96
CA PRO A 225 12.83 5.82 -13.58
C PRO A 225 11.71 6.10 -12.58
N ILE A 226 11.57 5.23 -11.59
CA ILE A 226 10.63 5.38 -10.47
C ILE A 226 11.40 5.21 -9.16
N GLY A 227 11.23 6.13 -8.24
CA GLY A 227 11.89 6.13 -6.93
C GLY A 227 11.01 6.66 -5.80
#